data_a848169e82db4d6fe7e057c87fc58df0
#
_entry.id   a848169e82db4d6fe7e057c87fc58df0
#
_cell.length_a   1.000
_cell.length_b   1.000
_cell.length_c   1.000
_cell.angle_alpha   90.00
_cell.angle_beta   90.00
_cell.angle_gamma   90.00
#
_symmetry.space_group_name_H-M   'P 1'
#
loop_
_entity.id
_entity.type
_entity.pdbx_description
1 polymer ?
#
loop_
_entity_poly.entity_id
_entity_poly.type
_entity_poly.pdbx_seq_one_letter_code
_entity_poly.pdbx_strand_id
1 'polypeptide(L)'
;MGISLKAERLKRYKDVALLLIKYGRSDLISQAGLEDSVLPEEMVTSSAASAEELATDLEKLGPTFIKLGQLLSTRADLLPTPYLDALSRLQDQIGPFNFDEVERIVSSEIGVRLSKAFSDFEPTPIAAASLAQVHRACMRDGRAVVVKVQRPNIRELIVDDLDALGEIAQFLDSHTELGRRYEFENMLSDL
;
A
#
# COMPACT_ATOMS: atom_id res chain seq x y z
N MET A 1 -14.59 15.07 17.27
CA MET A 1 -13.75 14.08 16.54
C MET A 1 -13.74 14.27 15.00
N GLY A 2 -14.42 15.26 14.42
CA GLY A 2 -14.61 15.41 12.97
C GLY A 2 -13.54 16.19 12.19
N ILE A 3 -12.53 16.78 12.83
CA ILE A 3 -11.57 17.67 12.16
C ILE A 3 -10.28 16.91 11.75
N SER A 4 -9.89 15.88 12.49
CA SER A 4 -8.69 15.07 12.20
C SER A 4 -8.84 14.25 10.91
N LEU A 5 -9.97 13.59 10.72
CA LEU A 5 -10.24 12.78 9.54
C LEU A 5 -10.20 13.57 8.23
N LYS A 6 -10.71 14.83 8.23
CA LYS A 6 -10.66 15.68 7.03
C LYS A 6 -9.25 16.15 6.68
N ALA A 7 -8.40 16.38 7.67
CA ALA A 7 -7.01 16.82 7.45
C ALA A 7 -6.13 15.66 6.92
N GLU A 8 -6.33 14.45 7.43
CA GLU A 8 -5.63 13.26 6.98
C GLU A 8 -6.05 12.88 5.55
N ARG A 9 -7.33 12.92 5.22
CA ARG A 9 -7.80 12.74 3.84
C ARG A 9 -7.19 13.76 2.89
N LEU A 10 -7.23 15.05 3.23
CA LEU A 10 -6.64 16.09 2.39
C LEU A 10 -5.14 15.86 2.16
N LYS A 11 -4.42 15.38 3.16
CA LYS A 11 -3.01 14.98 3.04
C LYS A 11 -2.88 13.83 2.04
N ARG A 12 -3.73 12.78 2.11
CA ARG A 12 -3.70 11.65 1.19
C ARG A 12 -3.95 12.08 -0.26
N TYR A 13 -4.95 12.91 -0.52
CA TYR A 13 -5.16 13.48 -1.87
C TYR A 13 -3.94 14.22 -2.39
N LYS A 14 -3.30 15.03 -1.54
CA LYS A 14 -2.07 15.73 -1.91
C LYS A 14 -0.94 14.78 -2.24
N ASP A 15 -0.73 13.75 -1.42
CA ASP A 15 0.35 12.76 -1.60
C ASP A 15 0.17 11.99 -2.92
N VAL A 16 -1.06 11.53 -3.21
CA VAL A 16 -1.39 10.84 -4.47
C VAL A 16 -1.26 11.79 -5.67
N ALA A 17 -1.76 13.02 -5.57
CA ALA A 17 -1.62 14.02 -6.64
C ALA A 17 -0.15 14.34 -6.95
N LEU A 18 0.69 14.48 -5.91
CA LEU A 18 2.13 14.69 -6.09
C LEU A 18 2.82 13.51 -6.77
N LEU A 19 2.43 12.28 -6.42
CA LEU A 19 2.92 11.06 -7.06
C LEU A 19 2.55 11.05 -8.55
N LEU A 20 1.31 11.33 -8.89
CA LEU A 20 0.84 11.42 -10.28
C LEU A 20 1.54 12.54 -11.05
N ILE A 21 1.78 13.71 -10.44
CA ILE A 21 2.51 14.81 -11.07
C ILE A 21 3.97 14.44 -11.30
N LYS A 22 4.60 13.77 -10.33
CA LYS A 22 6.02 13.38 -10.40
C LYS A 22 6.27 12.32 -11.46
N TYR A 23 5.41 11.30 -11.53
CA TYR A 23 5.63 10.12 -12.38
C TYR A 23 4.74 10.11 -13.64
N GLY A 24 3.61 10.80 -13.64
CA GLY A 24 2.67 10.85 -14.77
C GLY A 24 3.15 11.71 -15.94
N ARG A 25 4.17 12.55 -15.77
CA ARG A 25 4.64 13.49 -16.79
C ARG A 25 5.82 13.02 -17.64
N SER A 26 6.63 12.08 -17.14
CA SER A 26 7.89 11.78 -17.83
C SER A 26 7.81 10.61 -18.81
N ASP A 27 7.18 9.50 -18.46
CA ASP A 27 7.29 8.26 -19.24
C ASP A 27 5.96 7.72 -19.78
N LEU A 28 4.81 8.02 -19.14
CA LEU A 28 3.49 7.59 -19.60
C LEU A 28 3.01 8.34 -20.86
N ILE A 29 3.46 9.58 -21.04
CA ILE A 29 3.13 10.41 -22.23
C ILE A 29 3.98 9.98 -23.44
N SER A 30 5.20 9.52 -23.22
CA SER A 30 6.12 9.03 -24.25
C SER A 30 5.63 7.74 -24.90
N GLN A 31 4.96 6.85 -24.16
CA GLN A 31 4.43 5.60 -24.68
C GLN A 31 3.03 5.70 -25.33
N ALA A 32 2.35 6.82 -25.19
CA ALA A 32 1.07 7.06 -25.87
C ALA A 32 1.21 7.32 -27.40
N GLY A 33 2.36 7.04 -27.99
CA GLY A 33 2.55 7.00 -29.45
C GLY A 33 2.78 8.35 -30.09
N LEU A 34 3.37 9.32 -29.39
CA LEU A 34 3.60 10.66 -29.93
C LEU A 34 5.05 10.99 -30.31
N GLU A 35 6.01 10.06 -30.22
CA GLU A 35 7.36 10.34 -30.77
C GLU A 35 8.05 9.09 -31.36
N ASP A 36 8.14 9.07 -32.68
CA ASP A 36 9.23 8.46 -33.45
C ASP A 36 10.54 9.17 -33.12
N SER A 37 11.21 8.83 -32.04
CA SER A 37 12.56 9.31 -31.78
C SER A 37 13.32 8.31 -30.92
N VAL A 38 14.43 7.85 -31.46
CA VAL A 38 15.45 7.02 -30.80
C VAL A 38 15.80 7.64 -29.44
N LEU A 39 15.41 7.00 -28.37
CA LEU A 39 15.73 7.45 -27.01
C LEU A 39 17.24 7.28 -26.77
N PRO A 40 17.97 8.33 -26.36
CA PRO A 40 19.38 8.21 -25.99
C PRO A 40 19.57 7.28 -24.78
N GLU A 41 20.71 6.60 -24.69
CA GLU A 41 21.08 5.70 -23.59
C GLU A 41 20.98 6.37 -22.21
N GLU A 42 21.15 7.67 -22.13
CA GLU A 42 20.96 8.52 -20.94
C GLU A 42 19.51 8.55 -20.42
N MET A 43 18.52 8.36 -21.27
CA MET A 43 17.10 8.28 -20.86
C MET A 43 16.74 6.94 -20.23
N VAL A 44 17.42 5.86 -20.62
CA VAL A 44 17.19 4.52 -20.04
C VAL A 44 17.68 4.48 -18.58
N THR A 45 18.81 5.10 -18.29
CA THR A 45 19.32 5.21 -16.92
C THR A 45 18.45 6.14 -16.05
N SER A 46 17.88 7.18 -16.61
CA SER A 46 16.90 8.06 -15.96
C SER A 46 15.60 7.30 -15.62
N SER A 47 15.12 6.44 -16.52
CA SER A 47 13.92 5.62 -16.32
C SER A 47 14.09 4.60 -15.17
N ALA A 48 15.25 3.93 -15.09
CA ALA A 48 15.52 2.98 -13.99
C ALA A 48 15.62 3.69 -12.63
N ALA A 49 16.30 4.85 -12.55
CA ALA A 49 16.35 5.64 -11.32
C ALA A 49 14.95 6.13 -10.89
N SER A 50 14.15 6.59 -11.84
CA SER A 50 12.75 7.00 -11.57
C SER A 50 11.87 5.84 -11.13
N ALA A 51 12.11 4.62 -11.62
CA ALA A 51 11.39 3.42 -11.21
C ALA A 51 11.68 3.03 -9.76
N GLU A 52 12.95 3.05 -9.35
CA GLU A 52 13.34 2.78 -7.95
C GLU A 52 12.84 3.88 -6.99
N GLU A 53 12.82 5.14 -7.44
CA GLU A 53 12.23 6.23 -6.67
C GLU A 53 10.71 6.05 -6.51
N LEU A 54 9.99 5.63 -7.55
CA LEU A 54 8.56 5.34 -7.47
C LEU A 54 8.29 4.24 -6.44
N ALA A 55 9.02 3.13 -6.51
CA ALA A 55 8.89 2.04 -5.53
C ALA A 55 9.11 2.55 -4.09
N THR A 56 10.18 3.33 -3.87
CA THR A 56 10.48 3.94 -2.57
C THR A 56 9.38 4.90 -2.10
N ASP A 57 8.80 5.69 -2.98
CA ASP A 57 7.74 6.62 -2.64
C ASP A 57 6.43 5.88 -2.30
N LEU A 58 6.10 4.79 -3.01
CA LEU A 58 4.97 3.92 -2.66
C LEU A 58 5.16 3.23 -1.30
N GLU A 59 6.37 2.77 -0.97
CA GLU A 59 6.69 2.21 0.35
C GLU A 59 6.43 3.23 1.47
N LYS A 60 6.85 4.49 1.28
CA LYS A 60 6.62 5.58 2.26
C LYS A 60 5.14 5.90 2.46
N LEU A 61 4.32 5.75 1.43
CA LEU A 61 2.88 5.98 1.49
C LEU A 61 2.14 4.89 2.28
N GLY A 62 2.72 3.70 2.36
CA GLY A 62 2.23 2.64 3.23
C GLY A 62 1.56 1.47 2.49
N PRO A 63 0.87 0.58 3.25
CA PRO A 63 0.47 -0.74 2.79
C PRO A 63 -0.45 -0.75 1.57
N THR A 64 -1.41 0.17 1.48
CA THR A 64 -2.31 0.30 0.32
C THR A 64 -1.52 0.57 -0.95
N PHE A 65 -0.53 1.48 -0.88
CA PHE A 65 0.30 1.85 -2.02
C PHE A 65 1.34 0.80 -2.39
N ILE A 66 1.87 0.06 -1.42
CA ILE A 66 2.70 -1.13 -1.67
C ILE A 66 1.89 -2.16 -2.47
N LYS A 67 0.64 -2.41 -2.06
CA LYS A 67 -0.26 -3.34 -2.75
C LYS A 67 -0.61 -2.86 -4.16
N LEU A 68 -0.88 -1.57 -4.32
CA LEU A 68 -1.08 -0.94 -5.62
C LEU A 68 0.15 -1.12 -6.52
N GLY A 69 1.36 -0.88 -6.00
CA GLY A 69 2.60 -1.10 -6.75
C GLY A 69 2.79 -2.57 -7.16
N GLN A 70 2.48 -3.51 -6.26
CA GLN A 70 2.51 -4.94 -6.59
C GLN A 70 1.51 -5.30 -7.70
N LEU A 71 0.30 -4.75 -7.69
CA LEU A 71 -0.68 -4.91 -8.77
C LEU A 71 -0.11 -4.33 -10.08
N LEU A 72 0.40 -3.12 -10.06
CA LEU A 72 0.98 -2.45 -11.23
C LEU A 72 2.19 -3.20 -11.79
N SER A 73 2.96 -3.91 -10.96
CA SER A 73 4.12 -4.71 -11.41
C SER A 73 3.74 -5.86 -12.38
N THR A 74 2.47 -6.26 -12.41
CA THR A 74 1.95 -7.28 -13.31
C THR A 74 1.38 -6.72 -14.60
N ARG A 75 1.31 -5.40 -14.74
CA ARG A 75 0.65 -4.69 -15.85
C ARG A 75 1.66 -4.18 -16.86
N ALA A 76 2.21 -5.13 -17.66
CA ALA A 76 3.15 -4.81 -18.75
C ALA A 76 2.53 -3.98 -19.89
N ASP A 77 1.20 -3.85 -19.91
CA ASP A 77 0.46 -2.98 -20.81
C ASP A 77 0.44 -1.51 -20.39
N LEU A 78 0.74 -1.24 -19.09
CA LEU A 78 0.73 0.10 -18.50
C LEU A 78 2.12 0.68 -18.30
N LEU A 79 3.08 -0.15 -17.91
CA LEU A 79 4.38 0.30 -17.44
C LEU A 79 5.54 -0.36 -18.18
N PRO A 80 6.63 0.39 -18.43
CA PRO A 80 7.89 -0.15 -18.96
C PRO A 80 8.53 -1.15 -18.01
N THR A 81 9.32 -2.09 -18.57
CA THR A 81 10.02 -3.14 -17.83
C THR A 81 10.78 -2.65 -16.59
N PRO A 82 11.55 -1.54 -16.61
CA PRO A 82 12.24 -1.07 -15.40
C PRO A 82 11.30 -0.79 -14.22
N TYR A 83 10.09 -0.27 -14.49
CA TYR A 83 9.06 -0.05 -13.47
C TYR A 83 8.47 -1.36 -12.95
N LEU A 84 8.18 -2.31 -13.85
CA LEU A 84 7.69 -3.64 -13.44
C LEU A 84 8.68 -4.34 -12.52
N ASP A 85 9.98 -4.28 -12.86
CA ASP A 85 11.05 -4.88 -12.07
C ASP A 85 11.21 -4.21 -10.69
N ALA A 86 11.18 -2.89 -10.62
CA ALA A 86 11.27 -2.15 -9.36
C ALA A 86 10.06 -2.43 -8.47
N LEU A 87 8.85 -2.35 -9.02
CA LEU A 87 7.60 -2.57 -8.28
C LEU A 87 7.41 -4.02 -7.84
N SER A 88 7.94 -5.01 -8.60
CA SER A 88 7.89 -6.42 -8.20
C SER A 88 8.69 -6.73 -6.92
N ARG A 89 9.64 -5.85 -6.56
CA ARG A 89 10.46 -5.97 -5.36
C ARG A 89 9.81 -5.37 -4.11
N LEU A 90 8.68 -4.67 -4.27
CA LEU A 90 7.95 -4.11 -3.13
C LEU A 90 7.59 -5.20 -2.13
N GLN A 91 8.07 -5.05 -0.92
CA GLN A 91 7.87 -6.02 0.14
C GLN A 91 7.05 -5.43 1.28
N ASP A 92 6.13 -6.24 1.79
CA ASP A 92 5.31 -5.93 2.96
C ASP A 92 6.09 -6.06 4.29
N GLN A 93 7.40 -5.75 4.30
CA GLN A 93 8.23 -5.89 5.49
C GLN A 93 8.20 -4.61 6.33
N ILE A 94 7.18 -4.48 7.15
CA ILE A 94 7.12 -3.43 8.18
C ILE A 94 7.42 -4.09 9.53
N GLY A 95 8.35 -3.50 10.29
CA GLY A 95 8.72 -3.97 11.62
C GLY A 95 7.50 -4.13 12.56
N PRO A 96 7.62 -4.94 13.63
CA PRO A 96 6.54 -5.13 14.59
C PRO A 96 6.20 -3.84 15.32
N PHE A 97 4.93 -3.68 15.69
CA PHE A 97 4.49 -2.65 16.62
C PHE A 97 4.58 -3.14 18.06
N ASN A 98 4.50 -2.20 19.02
CA ASN A 98 4.74 -2.46 20.44
C ASN A 98 3.78 -3.49 21.02
N PHE A 99 4.29 -4.36 21.91
CA PHE A 99 3.51 -5.40 22.56
C PHE A 99 2.39 -4.84 23.46
N ASP A 100 2.58 -3.69 24.09
CA ASP A 100 1.52 -3.05 24.89
C ASP A 100 0.28 -2.74 24.05
N GLU A 101 0.50 -2.38 22.77
CA GLU A 101 -0.57 -2.16 21.81
C GLU A 101 -1.26 -3.49 21.43
N VAL A 102 -0.48 -4.56 21.25
CA VAL A 102 -1.01 -5.92 21.03
C VAL A 102 -1.91 -6.34 22.18
N GLU A 103 -1.45 -6.18 23.43
CA GLU A 103 -2.22 -6.54 24.62
C GLU A 103 -3.52 -5.75 24.71
N ARG A 104 -3.45 -4.43 24.40
CA ARG A 104 -4.62 -3.55 24.39
C ARG A 104 -5.65 -3.99 23.34
N ILE A 105 -5.20 -4.24 22.10
CA ILE A 105 -6.07 -4.64 20.99
C ILE A 105 -6.73 -5.98 21.29
N VAL A 106 -5.94 -7.00 21.61
CA VAL A 106 -6.45 -8.35 21.86
C VAL A 106 -7.42 -8.34 23.06
N SER A 107 -7.06 -7.65 24.16
CA SER A 107 -7.93 -7.57 25.34
C SER A 107 -9.24 -6.84 25.04
N SER A 108 -9.22 -5.81 24.21
CA SER A 108 -10.41 -5.09 23.77
C SER A 108 -11.33 -5.96 22.91
N GLU A 109 -10.76 -6.70 21.96
CA GLU A 109 -11.53 -7.55 21.04
C GLU A 109 -12.17 -8.76 21.72
N ILE A 110 -11.44 -9.43 22.64
CA ILE A 110 -11.96 -10.59 23.34
C ILE A 110 -12.75 -10.25 24.63
N GLY A 111 -12.73 -8.97 25.04
CA GLY A 111 -13.47 -8.49 26.23
C GLY A 111 -12.88 -8.90 27.58
N VAL A 112 -11.69 -9.52 27.59
CA VAL A 112 -11.00 -9.94 28.82
C VAL A 112 -9.49 -9.68 28.68
N ARG A 113 -8.78 -9.57 29.81
CA ARG A 113 -7.32 -9.42 29.80
C ARG A 113 -6.66 -10.60 29.10
N LEU A 114 -5.57 -10.34 28.40
CA LEU A 114 -4.76 -11.34 27.69
C LEU A 114 -4.43 -12.54 28.61
N SER A 115 -3.97 -12.27 29.83
CA SER A 115 -3.65 -13.28 30.85
C SER A 115 -4.84 -14.14 31.34
N LYS A 116 -6.07 -13.73 31.04
CA LYS A 116 -7.28 -14.53 31.32
C LYS A 116 -7.69 -15.41 30.16
N ALA A 117 -7.45 -14.97 28.94
CA ALA A 117 -7.75 -15.71 27.71
C ALA A 117 -6.72 -16.80 27.42
N PHE A 118 -5.45 -16.48 27.60
CA PHE A 118 -4.32 -17.37 27.28
C PHE A 118 -3.59 -17.80 28.56
N SER A 119 -3.05 -19.01 28.54
CA SER A 119 -2.12 -19.49 29.58
C SER A 119 -0.71 -18.97 29.33
N ASP A 120 -0.36 -18.77 28.05
CA ASP A 120 0.88 -18.17 27.59
C ASP A 120 0.65 -17.37 26.32
N PHE A 121 1.39 -16.26 26.14
CA PHE A 121 1.34 -15.42 24.94
C PHE A 121 2.72 -14.81 24.71
N GLU A 122 3.38 -15.20 23.62
CA GLU A 122 4.72 -14.73 23.30
C GLU A 122 4.71 -13.24 22.92
N PRO A 123 5.45 -12.37 23.65
CA PRO A 123 5.50 -10.93 23.32
C PRO A 123 6.17 -10.64 22.00
N THR A 124 7.13 -11.48 21.59
CA THR A 124 7.83 -11.33 20.32
C THR A 124 7.04 -12.00 19.20
N PRO A 125 6.64 -11.26 18.14
CA PRO A 125 5.91 -11.86 17.04
C PRO A 125 6.79 -12.79 16.21
N ILE A 126 6.21 -13.84 15.67
CA ILE A 126 6.87 -14.77 14.73
C ILE A 126 6.91 -14.21 13.30
N ALA A 127 6.03 -13.27 12.99
CA ALA A 127 5.98 -12.56 11.71
C ALA A 127 5.32 -11.20 11.90
N ALA A 128 5.77 -10.22 11.13
CA ALA A 128 5.15 -8.90 11.03
C ALA A 128 5.08 -8.47 9.56
N ALA A 129 3.97 -7.87 9.18
CA ALA A 129 3.70 -7.35 7.84
C ALA A 129 2.99 -6.00 7.93
N SER A 130 2.70 -5.40 6.79
CA SER A 130 2.06 -4.08 6.70
C SER A 130 0.72 -3.98 7.41
N LEU A 131 -0.09 -5.04 7.40
CA LEU A 131 -1.45 -5.04 7.94
C LEU A 131 -1.55 -5.62 9.35
N ALA A 132 -0.61 -6.50 9.76
CA ALA A 132 -0.73 -7.26 11.00
C ALA A 132 0.61 -7.83 11.46
N GLN A 133 0.65 -8.29 12.69
CA GLN A 133 1.69 -9.19 13.19
C GLN A 133 1.08 -10.45 13.80
N VAL A 134 1.88 -11.52 13.90
CA VAL A 134 1.44 -12.84 14.33
C VAL A 134 2.24 -13.28 15.55
N HIS A 135 1.54 -13.69 16.60
CA HIS A 135 2.13 -14.17 17.84
C HIS A 135 1.77 -15.63 18.09
N ARG A 136 2.66 -16.35 18.74
CA ARG A 136 2.32 -17.65 19.33
C ARG A 136 1.61 -17.45 20.66
N ALA A 137 0.63 -18.29 20.94
CA ALA A 137 -0.05 -18.31 22.22
C ALA A 137 -0.51 -19.72 22.57
N CYS A 138 -0.83 -19.94 23.85
CA CYS A 138 -1.43 -21.15 24.34
C CYS A 138 -2.77 -20.81 24.99
N MET A 139 -3.82 -21.46 24.58
CA MET A 139 -5.14 -21.35 25.21
C MET A 139 -5.12 -21.98 26.60
N ARG A 140 -6.07 -21.59 27.45
CA ARG A 140 -6.16 -22.17 28.82
C ARG A 140 -6.50 -23.66 28.86
N ASP A 141 -7.05 -24.19 27.77
CA ASP A 141 -7.29 -25.64 27.62
C ASP A 141 -6.06 -26.41 27.10
N GLY A 142 -4.89 -25.72 26.93
CA GLY A 142 -3.63 -26.31 26.50
C GLY A 142 -3.41 -26.31 24.98
N ARG A 143 -4.35 -25.83 24.18
CA ARG A 143 -4.19 -25.76 22.72
C ARG A 143 -3.19 -24.67 22.34
N ALA A 144 -2.18 -25.04 21.54
CA ALA A 144 -1.30 -24.07 20.90
C ALA A 144 -2.03 -23.39 19.72
N VAL A 145 -1.94 -22.07 19.66
CA VAL A 145 -2.59 -21.24 18.63
C VAL A 145 -1.63 -20.16 18.12
N VAL A 146 -1.95 -19.59 16.98
CA VAL A 146 -1.36 -18.33 16.51
C VAL A 146 -2.43 -17.25 16.55
N VAL A 147 -2.05 -16.07 17.00
CA VAL A 147 -2.92 -14.90 17.09
C VAL A 147 -2.41 -13.85 16.11
N LYS A 148 -3.21 -13.58 15.06
CA LYS A 148 -2.94 -12.50 14.10
C LYS A 148 -3.59 -11.23 14.64
N VAL A 149 -2.77 -10.22 14.93
CA VAL A 149 -3.20 -8.93 15.48
C VAL A 149 -3.03 -7.87 14.41
N GLN A 150 -4.13 -7.25 14.00
CA GLN A 150 -4.11 -6.16 13.03
C GLN A 150 -3.45 -4.93 13.63
N ARG A 151 -2.76 -4.15 12.78
CA ARG A 151 -2.20 -2.86 13.21
C ARG A 151 -3.31 -1.91 13.64
N PRO A 152 -3.04 -1.07 14.66
CA PRO A 152 -4.02 -0.07 15.08
C PRO A 152 -4.34 0.89 13.93
N ASN A 153 -5.59 1.26 13.80
CA ASN A 153 -6.14 2.20 12.81
C ASN A 153 -5.88 1.81 11.33
N ILE A 154 -5.43 0.57 11.06
CA ILE A 154 -5.09 0.15 9.70
C ILE A 154 -6.32 0.16 8.77
N ARG A 155 -7.48 -0.17 9.32
CA ARG A 155 -8.73 -0.22 8.56
C ARG A 155 -9.13 1.18 8.06
N GLU A 156 -9.09 2.16 8.96
CA GLU A 156 -9.41 3.55 8.63
C GLU A 156 -8.43 4.09 7.59
N LEU A 157 -7.13 3.79 7.75
CA LEU A 157 -6.10 4.19 6.81
C LEU A 157 -6.38 3.63 5.40
N ILE A 158 -6.68 2.33 5.29
CA ILE A 158 -6.96 1.68 4.01
C ILE A 158 -8.21 2.28 3.36
N VAL A 159 -9.27 2.49 4.14
CA VAL A 159 -10.51 3.09 3.61
C VAL A 159 -10.26 4.50 3.08
N ASP A 160 -9.54 5.34 3.83
CA ASP A 160 -9.19 6.69 3.39
C ASP A 160 -8.29 6.71 2.15
N ASP A 161 -7.35 5.75 2.05
CA ASP A 161 -6.49 5.58 0.88
C ASP A 161 -7.29 5.14 -0.36
N LEU A 162 -8.17 4.14 -0.20
CA LEU A 162 -9.00 3.64 -1.30
C LEU A 162 -10.02 4.68 -1.76
N ASP A 163 -10.63 5.44 -0.85
CA ASP A 163 -11.52 6.55 -1.19
C ASP A 163 -10.78 7.59 -2.04
N ALA A 164 -9.56 7.98 -1.62
CA ALA A 164 -8.75 8.96 -2.34
C ALA A 164 -8.33 8.45 -3.73
N LEU A 165 -7.89 7.19 -3.82
CA LEU A 165 -7.52 6.56 -5.10
C LEU A 165 -8.72 6.43 -6.02
N GLY A 166 -9.89 6.03 -5.50
CA GLY A 166 -11.13 5.88 -6.26
C GLY A 166 -11.61 7.19 -6.88
N GLU A 167 -11.62 8.29 -6.10
CA GLU A 167 -12.00 9.61 -6.63
C GLU A 167 -11.03 10.10 -7.72
N ILE A 168 -9.72 9.85 -7.55
CA ILE A 168 -8.72 10.21 -8.55
C ILE A 168 -8.87 9.34 -9.80
N ALA A 169 -9.08 8.04 -9.66
CA ALA A 169 -9.31 7.12 -10.78
C ALA A 169 -10.55 7.53 -11.58
N GLN A 170 -11.67 7.79 -10.92
CA GLN A 170 -12.90 8.27 -11.54
C GLN A 170 -12.69 9.59 -12.30
N PHE A 171 -11.92 10.52 -11.73
CA PHE A 171 -11.57 11.76 -12.41
C PHE A 171 -10.75 11.49 -13.67
N LEU A 172 -9.72 10.63 -13.60
CA LEU A 172 -8.88 10.26 -14.74
C LEU A 172 -9.70 9.56 -15.83
N ASP A 173 -10.55 8.60 -15.48
CA ASP A 173 -11.39 7.84 -16.41
C ASP A 173 -12.37 8.73 -17.16
N SER A 174 -12.90 9.76 -16.48
CA SER A 174 -13.84 10.70 -17.10
C SER A 174 -13.18 11.79 -17.94
N HIS A 175 -11.95 12.21 -17.60
CA HIS A 175 -11.34 13.41 -18.18
C HIS A 175 -10.10 13.15 -19.05
N THR A 176 -9.56 11.93 -19.08
CA THR A 176 -8.36 11.61 -19.87
C THR A 176 -8.60 10.48 -20.86
N GLU A 177 -7.81 10.44 -21.94
CA GLU A 177 -7.85 9.32 -22.88
C GLU A 177 -7.29 8.04 -22.28
N LEU A 178 -6.23 8.16 -21.44
CA LEU A 178 -5.64 7.04 -20.71
C LEU A 178 -6.66 6.42 -19.75
N GLY A 179 -7.38 7.23 -18.97
CA GLY A 179 -8.42 6.75 -18.07
C GLY A 179 -9.49 5.96 -18.83
N ARG A 180 -10.02 6.53 -19.92
CA ARG A 180 -11.02 5.84 -20.76
C ARG A 180 -10.51 4.53 -21.38
N ARG A 181 -9.21 4.42 -21.62
CA ARG A 181 -8.58 3.21 -22.19
C ARG A 181 -8.35 2.12 -21.17
N TYR A 182 -7.91 2.49 -19.96
CA TYR A 182 -7.43 1.54 -18.96
C TYR A 182 -8.42 1.30 -17.80
N GLU A 183 -9.44 2.15 -17.68
CA GLU A 183 -10.50 2.00 -16.68
C GLU A 183 -9.91 1.82 -15.26
N PHE A 184 -9.20 2.84 -14.77
CA PHE A 184 -8.46 2.80 -13.50
C PHE A 184 -9.36 2.47 -12.30
N GLU A 185 -10.63 2.88 -12.32
CA GLU A 185 -11.60 2.54 -11.27
C GLU A 185 -11.83 1.03 -11.20
N ASN A 186 -11.95 0.35 -12.35
CA ASN A 186 -12.06 -1.12 -12.40
C ASN A 186 -10.79 -1.81 -11.89
N MET A 187 -9.61 -1.26 -12.21
CA MET A 187 -8.35 -1.81 -11.74
C MET A 187 -8.20 -1.71 -10.21
N LEU A 188 -8.71 -0.66 -9.59
CA LEU A 188 -8.71 -0.51 -8.13
C LEU A 188 -9.64 -1.51 -7.44
N SER A 189 -10.63 -2.06 -8.11
CA SER A 189 -11.52 -3.07 -7.53
C SER A 189 -10.82 -4.40 -7.22
N ASP A 190 -9.63 -4.63 -7.79
CA ASP A 190 -8.79 -5.82 -7.56
C ASP A 190 -7.82 -5.66 -6.36
N LEU A 191 -7.81 -4.50 -5.69
CA LEU A 191 -6.96 -4.20 -4.54
C LEU A 191 -7.60 -4.69 -3.24
#